data_7bac79ef4738fd352b8ab297b14f7025
#
_entry.id   7bac79ef4738fd352b8ab297b14f7025
#
_cell.length_a   1.000
_cell.length_b   1.000
_cell.length_c   1.000
_cell.angle_alpha   90.00
_cell.angle_beta   90.00
_cell.angle_gamma   90.00
#
_symmetry.space_group_name_H-M   'P 1'
#
loop_
_entity.id
_entity.type
_entity.pdbx_description
1 polymer ?
#
loop_
_entity_poly.entity_id
_entity_poly.type
_entity_poly.pdbx_seq_one_letter_code
_entity_poly.pdbx_strand_id
1 'polypeptide(L)'
;RRSSDLAEQSYRQASNAVFEYLQKEGIDYLGDVIPAEEQGDFDFDNATEFEFVFEIGEAPEIKLELSDKDKLTYNKIKVDKKMHDDYRSNYLRRFGRLVDAEKVTSDEALSVTLDNGEMNVADAYVGLISMDEADRKPFIGKKVGDKMKVNINELYKNPAQRAACLQVKENELEGINPEFELEITKIRKFAEPELNEEFFKMAFPQGGVTDEAGFDKFIDAKI
;
A
#
# COMPACT_ATOMS: atom_id res chain seq x y z
N ARG A 1 15.48 -38.06 -19.70
CA ARG A 1 15.59 -37.46 -18.37
C ARG A 1 17.02 -37.12 -17.95
N ARG A 2 18.00 -38.07 -18.06
CA ARG A 2 19.40 -37.76 -17.65
C ARG A 2 20.08 -36.73 -18.56
N SER A 3 19.86 -36.79 -19.87
CA SER A 3 20.46 -35.89 -20.85
C SER A 3 19.88 -34.45 -20.72
N SER A 4 18.58 -34.32 -20.45
CA SER A 4 17.96 -32.99 -20.19
C SER A 4 18.44 -32.34 -18.90
N ASP A 5 18.63 -33.11 -17.82
CA ASP A 5 19.15 -32.62 -16.56
C ASP A 5 20.61 -32.17 -16.68
N LEU A 6 21.40 -32.92 -17.45
CA LEU A 6 22.80 -32.58 -17.73
C LEU A 6 22.90 -31.31 -18.57
N ALA A 7 22.07 -31.17 -19.59
CA ALA A 7 22.00 -29.98 -20.43
C ALA A 7 21.69 -28.73 -19.60
N GLU A 8 20.68 -28.79 -18.74
CA GLU A 8 20.29 -27.67 -17.87
C GLU A 8 21.42 -27.31 -16.89
N GLN A 9 22.05 -28.28 -16.26
CA GLN A 9 23.17 -28.04 -15.34
C GLN A 9 24.37 -27.43 -16.03
N SER A 10 24.75 -27.96 -17.20
CA SER A 10 25.89 -27.48 -18.01
C SER A 10 25.67 -26.05 -18.45
N TYR A 11 24.46 -25.73 -18.91
CA TYR A 11 24.08 -24.39 -19.30
C TYR A 11 24.12 -23.40 -18.11
N ARG A 12 23.61 -23.81 -16.96
CA ARG A 12 23.65 -22.98 -15.72
C ARG A 12 25.09 -22.71 -15.26
N GLN A 13 25.96 -23.74 -15.33
CA GLN A 13 27.38 -23.56 -14.99
C GLN A 13 28.08 -22.61 -15.94
N ALA A 14 27.84 -22.76 -17.26
CA ALA A 14 28.41 -21.88 -18.27
C ALA A 14 27.94 -20.42 -18.08
N SER A 15 26.65 -20.22 -17.85
CA SER A 15 26.07 -18.90 -17.57
C SER A 15 26.69 -18.26 -16.34
N ASN A 16 26.82 -19.00 -15.24
CA ASN A 16 27.46 -18.50 -14.01
C ASN A 16 28.93 -18.11 -14.24
N ALA A 17 29.66 -18.93 -15.00
CA ALA A 17 31.06 -18.66 -15.33
C ALA A 17 31.23 -17.39 -16.17
N VAL A 18 30.28 -17.10 -17.07
CA VAL A 18 30.26 -15.81 -17.81
C VAL A 18 30.05 -14.63 -16.88
N PHE A 19 29.09 -14.71 -15.96
CA PHE A 19 28.88 -13.65 -14.98
C PHE A 19 30.09 -13.41 -14.08
N GLU A 20 30.72 -14.48 -13.59
CA GLU A 20 31.95 -14.38 -12.80
C GLU A 20 33.08 -13.73 -13.58
N TYR A 21 33.23 -14.09 -14.88
CA TYR A 21 34.22 -13.50 -15.77
C TYR A 21 33.97 -12.00 -15.97
N LEU A 22 32.73 -11.58 -16.28
CA LEU A 22 32.37 -10.19 -16.47
C LEU A 22 32.65 -9.34 -15.22
N GLN A 23 32.33 -9.86 -14.04
CA GLN A 23 32.64 -9.21 -12.77
C GLN A 23 34.14 -9.10 -12.52
N LYS A 24 34.89 -10.15 -12.78
CA LYS A 24 36.34 -10.20 -12.57
C LYS A 24 37.08 -9.21 -13.47
N GLU A 25 36.69 -9.15 -14.73
CA GLU A 25 37.30 -8.26 -15.71
C GLU A 25 36.74 -6.82 -15.63
N GLY A 26 35.71 -6.56 -14.81
CA GLY A 26 35.10 -5.24 -14.64
C GLY A 26 34.38 -4.76 -15.90
N ILE A 27 33.81 -5.68 -16.66
CA ILE A 27 33.07 -5.36 -17.89
C ILE A 27 31.66 -4.95 -17.52
N ASP A 28 31.31 -3.69 -17.75
CA ASP A 28 29.95 -3.18 -17.59
C ASP A 28 29.10 -3.58 -18.80
N TYR A 29 27.95 -4.17 -18.54
CA TYR A 29 27.04 -4.64 -19.59
C TYR A 29 25.62 -4.17 -19.35
N LEU A 30 24.83 -4.10 -20.42
CA LEU A 30 23.43 -3.68 -20.45
C LEU A 30 22.52 -4.86 -20.71
N GLY A 31 21.47 -5.00 -19.91
CA GLY A 31 20.51 -6.11 -20.04
C GLY A 31 21.03 -7.43 -19.46
N ASP A 32 20.56 -8.52 -20.04
CA ASP A 32 20.93 -9.87 -19.63
C ASP A 32 21.96 -10.47 -20.58
N VAL A 33 22.76 -11.42 -20.09
CA VAL A 33 23.60 -12.29 -20.91
C VAL A 33 22.70 -13.33 -21.57
N ILE A 34 22.60 -13.29 -22.89
CA ILE A 34 21.72 -14.18 -23.65
C ILE A 34 22.53 -15.21 -24.45
N PRO A 35 22.02 -16.45 -24.60
CA PRO A 35 22.65 -17.41 -25.48
C PRO A 35 22.62 -16.91 -26.91
N ALA A 36 23.74 -17.05 -27.64
CA ALA A 36 23.78 -16.72 -29.07
C ALA A 36 22.81 -17.60 -29.85
N GLU A 37 22.21 -17.07 -30.92
CA GLU A 37 21.31 -17.84 -31.78
C GLU A 37 22.03 -19.03 -32.44
N GLU A 38 23.33 -18.89 -32.77
CA GLU A 38 24.16 -19.90 -33.37
C GLU A 38 24.87 -20.76 -32.30
N GLN A 39 24.10 -21.55 -31.55
CA GLN A 39 24.66 -22.57 -30.70
C GLN A 39 24.98 -23.82 -31.52
N GLY A 40 26.12 -24.50 -31.20
CA GLY A 40 26.41 -25.78 -31.79
C GLY A 40 25.44 -26.89 -31.34
N ASP A 41 25.33 -27.94 -32.10
CA ASP A 41 24.58 -29.14 -31.69
C ASP A 41 25.31 -29.84 -30.52
N PHE A 42 24.62 -29.96 -29.40
CA PHE A 42 25.19 -30.60 -28.20
C PHE A 42 24.82 -32.08 -28.11
N ASP A 43 25.82 -32.95 -28.22
CA ASP A 43 25.66 -34.39 -27.95
C ASP A 43 25.96 -34.68 -26.47
N PHE A 44 24.97 -34.49 -25.60
CA PHE A 44 25.08 -34.71 -24.16
C PHE A 44 25.24 -36.20 -23.77
N ASP A 45 25.06 -37.14 -24.71
CA ASP A 45 25.19 -38.56 -24.43
C ASP A 45 26.61 -39.06 -24.64
N ASN A 46 27.36 -38.45 -25.58
CA ASN A 46 28.69 -38.97 -25.98
C ASN A 46 29.81 -37.91 -25.83
N ALA A 47 29.51 -36.61 -25.83
CA ALA A 47 30.52 -35.58 -25.68
C ALA A 47 30.89 -35.35 -24.21
N THR A 48 32.16 -35.03 -23.97
CA THR A 48 32.71 -34.69 -22.65
C THR A 48 33.04 -33.20 -22.52
N GLU A 49 33.02 -32.47 -23.63
CA GLU A 49 33.31 -31.04 -23.69
C GLU A 49 32.20 -30.37 -24.46
N PHE A 50 31.76 -29.18 -23.96
CA PHE A 50 30.70 -28.38 -24.55
C PHE A 50 31.17 -26.94 -24.67
N GLU A 51 30.89 -26.33 -25.81
CA GLU A 51 31.19 -24.93 -26.07
C GLU A 51 29.87 -24.12 -26.11
N PHE A 52 29.67 -23.20 -25.14
CA PHE A 52 28.52 -22.31 -25.09
C PHE A 52 28.93 -20.93 -25.53
N VAL A 53 28.14 -20.34 -26.44
CA VAL A 53 28.33 -18.97 -26.93
C VAL A 53 27.25 -18.06 -26.35
N PHE A 54 27.67 -16.94 -25.79
CA PHE A 54 26.76 -15.95 -25.21
C PHE A 54 26.98 -14.59 -25.85
N GLU A 55 25.90 -13.85 -26.00
CA GLU A 55 25.89 -12.46 -26.44
C GLU A 55 25.67 -11.53 -25.26
N ILE A 56 26.46 -10.48 -25.18
CA ILE A 56 26.38 -9.43 -24.17
C ILE A 56 26.39 -8.07 -24.85
N GLY A 57 25.52 -7.18 -24.39
CA GLY A 57 25.57 -5.78 -24.75
C GLY A 57 26.56 -5.04 -23.86
N GLU A 58 27.73 -4.67 -24.39
CA GLU A 58 28.68 -3.87 -23.61
C GLU A 58 28.12 -2.46 -23.36
N ALA A 59 28.24 -1.97 -22.10
CA ALA A 59 27.82 -0.62 -21.76
C ALA A 59 28.82 0.40 -22.37
N PRO A 60 28.33 1.40 -23.13
CA PRO A 60 29.22 2.41 -23.68
C PRO A 60 29.82 3.28 -22.57
N GLU A 61 31.10 3.64 -22.71
CA GLU A 61 31.74 4.58 -21.82
C GLU A 61 31.12 5.97 -21.98
N ILE A 62 30.33 6.41 -21.01
CA ILE A 62 29.69 7.73 -21.03
C ILE A 62 30.62 8.74 -20.35
N LYS A 63 31.22 9.63 -21.13
CA LYS A 63 31.98 10.78 -20.61
C LYS A 63 31.04 11.95 -20.41
N LEU A 64 30.59 12.18 -19.19
CA LEU A 64 29.81 13.34 -18.83
C LEU A 64 30.71 14.45 -18.30
N GLU A 65 30.89 15.53 -19.06
CA GLU A 65 31.61 16.72 -18.61
C GLU A 65 30.59 17.78 -18.21
N LEU A 66 30.44 18.01 -16.89
CA LEU A 66 29.66 19.13 -16.41
C LEU A 66 30.52 20.41 -16.41
N SER A 67 29.95 21.47 -16.92
CA SER A 67 30.57 22.79 -17.02
C SER A 67 29.74 23.85 -16.30
N ASP A 68 30.34 25.01 -16.03
CA ASP A 68 29.64 26.17 -15.42
C ASP A 68 28.46 26.68 -16.30
N LYS A 69 28.31 26.19 -17.52
CA LYS A 69 27.21 26.53 -18.43
C LYS A 69 26.00 25.64 -18.24
N ASP A 70 26.17 24.48 -17.61
CA ASP A 70 25.10 23.53 -17.37
C ASP A 70 24.24 24.03 -16.22
N LYS A 71 22.97 24.25 -16.52
CA LYS A 71 22.01 24.72 -15.52
C LYS A 71 21.07 23.58 -15.12
N LEU A 72 21.16 23.18 -13.86
CA LEU A 72 20.21 22.27 -13.26
C LEU A 72 19.16 23.07 -12.48
N THR A 73 17.90 22.76 -12.71
CA THR A 73 16.81 23.35 -11.93
C THR A 73 16.77 22.70 -10.55
N TYR A 74 17.10 23.46 -9.53
CA TYR A 74 16.96 23.03 -8.14
C TYR A 74 15.65 23.54 -7.58
N ASN A 75 14.70 22.64 -7.32
CA ASN A 75 13.41 22.98 -6.72
C ASN A 75 13.53 22.90 -5.20
N LYS A 76 13.31 24.01 -4.52
CA LYS A 76 13.25 24.05 -3.06
C LYS A 76 11.79 23.98 -2.63
N ILE A 77 11.44 22.91 -1.90
CA ILE A 77 10.11 22.77 -1.32
C ILE A 77 9.95 23.83 -0.23
N LYS A 78 8.88 24.61 -0.34
CA LYS A 78 8.49 25.56 0.69
C LYS A 78 7.34 24.97 1.48
N VAL A 79 7.59 24.63 2.73
CA VAL A 79 6.58 24.15 3.65
C VAL A 79 5.61 25.27 3.96
N ASP A 80 4.33 25.05 3.70
CA ASP A 80 3.25 25.93 4.12
C ASP A 80 2.56 25.39 5.37
N LYS A 81 1.70 26.23 5.97
CA LYS A 81 0.97 25.84 7.17
C LYS A 81 0.09 24.61 6.96
N LYS A 82 -0.50 24.46 5.77
CA LYS A 82 -1.36 23.32 5.46
C LYS A 82 -0.56 22.01 5.46
N MET A 83 0.61 22.00 4.81
CA MET A 83 1.49 20.83 4.81
C MET A 83 1.91 20.44 6.23
N HIS A 84 2.26 21.44 7.05
CA HIS A 84 2.61 21.21 8.46
C HIS A 84 1.44 20.59 9.23
N ASP A 85 0.24 21.18 9.14
CA ASP A 85 -0.96 20.70 9.83
C ASP A 85 -1.37 19.30 9.36
N ASP A 86 -1.31 19.03 8.05
CA ASP A 86 -1.61 17.72 7.48
C ASP A 86 -0.61 16.66 7.97
N TYR A 87 0.69 16.98 8.00
CA TYR A 87 1.71 16.06 8.48
C TYR A 87 1.56 15.78 9.98
N ARG A 88 1.31 16.84 10.77
CA ARG A 88 1.03 16.75 12.21
C ARG A 88 -0.16 15.85 12.48
N SER A 89 -1.29 16.09 11.81
CA SER A 89 -2.50 15.27 11.95
C SER A 89 -2.27 13.82 11.57
N ASN A 90 -1.58 13.56 10.46
CA ASN A 90 -1.22 12.20 10.04
C ASN A 90 -0.31 11.49 11.05
N TYR A 91 0.60 12.23 11.70
CA TYR A 91 1.45 11.67 12.74
C TYR A 91 0.63 11.31 13.99
N LEU A 92 -0.24 12.21 14.45
CA LEU A 92 -1.09 12.01 15.62
C LEU A 92 -2.08 10.84 15.43
N ARG A 93 -2.57 10.66 14.21
CA ARG A 93 -3.47 9.52 13.88
C ARG A 93 -2.90 8.15 14.21
N ARG A 94 -1.58 8.00 14.23
CA ARG A 94 -0.92 6.73 14.59
C ARG A 94 -1.07 6.37 16.07
N PHE A 95 -1.30 7.37 16.92
CA PHE A 95 -1.41 7.23 18.38
C PHE A 95 -2.81 7.50 18.91
N GLY A 96 -3.74 7.82 18.01
CA GLY A 96 -5.13 8.05 18.36
C GLY A 96 -5.88 6.75 18.65
N ARG A 97 -7.04 6.88 19.22
CA ARG A 97 -7.92 5.76 19.55
C ARG A 97 -9.34 6.00 19.10
N LEU A 98 -10.07 4.93 18.84
CA LEU A 98 -11.51 5.00 18.63
C LEU A 98 -12.20 5.14 19.98
N VAL A 99 -13.00 6.18 20.12
CA VAL A 99 -13.84 6.43 21.30
C VAL A 99 -15.31 6.43 20.89
N ASP A 100 -16.17 6.05 21.82
CA ASP A 100 -17.61 6.08 21.57
C ASP A 100 -18.10 7.51 21.42
N ALA A 101 -19.05 7.71 20.52
CA ALA A 101 -19.67 8.99 20.24
C ALA A 101 -21.20 8.85 20.34
N GLU A 102 -21.89 9.92 20.76
CA GLU A 102 -23.36 9.91 20.91
C GLU A 102 -24.09 10.10 19.59
N LYS A 103 -23.46 10.79 18.64
CA LYS A 103 -24.05 11.09 17.34
C LYS A 103 -22.99 11.17 16.24
N VAL A 104 -23.43 10.96 15.01
CA VAL A 104 -22.61 11.13 13.80
C VAL A 104 -22.44 12.63 13.50
N THR A 105 -21.20 13.06 13.32
CA THR A 105 -20.85 14.47 13.01
C THR A 105 -20.14 14.61 11.68
N SER A 106 -19.31 13.65 11.27
CA SER A 106 -18.56 13.74 10.01
C SER A 106 -18.17 12.36 9.42
N ASP A 107 -17.13 11.75 9.94
CA ASP A 107 -16.42 10.61 9.36
C ASP A 107 -16.26 9.42 10.32
N GLU A 108 -17.18 9.32 11.25
CA GLU A 108 -17.20 8.26 12.25
C GLU A 108 -17.31 6.87 11.62
N ALA A 109 -16.90 5.88 12.40
CA ALA A 109 -17.13 4.47 12.12
C ALA A 109 -18.37 4.00 12.86
N LEU A 110 -19.29 3.36 12.15
CA LEU A 110 -20.54 2.85 12.70
C LEU A 110 -20.48 1.33 12.77
N SER A 111 -20.97 0.76 13.87
CA SER A 111 -21.48 -0.61 13.88
C SER A 111 -22.99 -0.52 13.68
N VAL A 112 -23.51 -1.33 12.79
CA VAL A 112 -24.92 -1.32 12.43
C VAL A 112 -25.48 -2.74 12.36
N THR A 113 -26.78 -2.87 12.53
CA THR A 113 -27.52 -4.06 12.14
C THR A 113 -28.21 -3.78 10.81
N LEU A 114 -28.08 -4.70 9.86
CA LEU A 114 -28.74 -4.64 8.56
C LEU A 114 -29.78 -5.77 8.46
N ASP A 115 -31.02 -5.44 8.16
CA ASP A 115 -32.11 -6.41 8.02
C ASP A 115 -32.91 -6.11 6.74
N ASN A 116 -33.09 -7.11 5.88
CA ASN A 116 -33.94 -7.01 4.69
C ASN A 116 -35.12 -8.00 4.70
N GLY A 117 -35.39 -8.63 5.87
CA GLY A 117 -36.43 -9.63 6.04
C GLY A 117 -36.02 -11.06 5.66
N GLU A 118 -35.01 -11.22 4.82
CA GLU A 118 -34.44 -12.51 4.41
C GLU A 118 -33.08 -12.77 5.08
N MET A 119 -32.35 -11.69 5.32
CA MET A 119 -31.02 -11.70 5.88
C MET A 119 -30.90 -10.66 7.00
N ASN A 120 -30.27 -11.06 8.11
CA ASN A 120 -29.94 -10.17 9.22
C ASN A 120 -28.43 -10.22 9.48
N VAL A 121 -27.76 -9.07 9.39
CA VAL A 121 -26.33 -8.94 9.62
C VAL A 121 -26.11 -8.07 10.85
N ALA A 122 -25.69 -8.69 11.94
CA ALA A 122 -25.33 -7.98 13.16
C ALA A 122 -23.90 -7.46 13.09
N ASP A 123 -23.65 -6.32 13.75
CA ASP A 123 -22.32 -5.69 13.85
C ASP A 123 -21.63 -5.43 12.49
N ALA A 124 -22.41 -5.16 11.45
CA ALA A 124 -21.86 -4.75 10.17
C ALA A 124 -21.10 -3.42 10.34
N TYR A 125 -19.95 -3.33 9.71
CA TYR A 125 -19.11 -2.13 9.76
C TYR A 125 -19.45 -1.16 8.64
N VAL A 126 -19.72 0.09 9.00
CA VAL A 126 -19.93 1.20 8.06
C VAL A 126 -18.96 2.34 8.38
N GLY A 127 -17.92 2.49 7.56
CA GLY A 127 -16.89 3.53 7.73
C GLY A 127 -17.22 4.76 6.90
N LEU A 128 -17.73 5.81 7.53
CA LEU A 128 -18.10 7.05 6.84
C LEU A 128 -16.90 7.77 6.22
N ILE A 129 -15.70 7.59 6.76
CA ILE A 129 -14.46 8.19 6.24
C ILE A 129 -14.17 7.78 4.79
N SER A 130 -14.58 6.57 4.38
CA SER A 130 -14.37 6.05 3.03
C SER A 130 -15.47 6.41 2.03
N MET A 131 -16.50 7.13 2.48
CA MET A 131 -17.63 7.52 1.65
C MET A 131 -17.47 8.94 1.11
N ASP A 132 -18.05 9.20 -0.04
CA ASP A 132 -18.19 10.56 -0.58
C ASP A 132 -19.08 11.42 0.34
N GLU A 133 -18.89 12.72 0.31
CA GLU A 133 -19.65 13.66 1.16
C GLU A 133 -21.18 13.53 0.95
N ALA A 134 -21.61 13.28 -0.28
CA ALA A 134 -23.01 13.10 -0.61
C ALA A 134 -23.61 11.84 0.07
N ASP A 135 -22.86 10.74 0.08
CA ASP A 135 -23.28 9.47 0.63
C ASP A 135 -23.26 9.47 2.17
N ARG A 136 -22.45 10.34 2.80
CA ARG A 136 -22.42 10.57 4.26
C ARG A 136 -23.59 11.38 4.79
N LYS A 137 -24.14 12.30 3.98
CA LYS A 137 -25.22 13.22 4.43
C LYS A 137 -26.37 12.56 5.17
N PRO A 138 -26.93 11.40 4.73
CA PRO A 138 -28.03 10.76 5.43
C PRO A 138 -27.71 10.30 6.85
N PHE A 139 -26.43 10.09 7.16
CA PHE A 139 -25.97 9.65 8.48
C PHE A 139 -25.71 10.79 9.45
N ILE A 140 -25.43 12.00 8.94
CA ILE A 140 -25.09 13.15 9.78
C ILE A 140 -26.24 13.47 10.75
N GLY A 141 -25.89 13.60 12.03
CA GLY A 141 -26.82 13.89 13.11
C GLY A 141 -27.53 12.67 13.70
N LYS A 142 -27.41 11.50 13.07
CA LYS A 142 -27.97 10.24 13.59
C LYS A 142 -27.29 9.81 14.89
N LYS A 143 -28.05 9.08 15.71
CA LYS A 143 -27.63 8.57 17.03
C LYS A 143 -27.70 7.05 17.08
N VAL A 144 -27.15 6.48 18.12
CA VAL A 144 -27.33 5.07 18.44
C VAL A 144 -28.82 4.76 18.63
N GLY A 145 -29.31 3.70 18.00
CA GLY A 145 -30.72 3.31 17.96
C GLY A 145 -31.52 3.91 16.79
N ASP A 146 -30.97 4.87 16.04
CA ASP A 146 -31.64 5.40 14.88
C ASP A 146 -31.67 4.38 13.74
N LYS A 147 -32.83 4.34 13.05
CA LYS A 147 -33.06 3.47 11.91
C LYS A 147 -33.18 4.26 10.61
N MET A 148 -32.77 3.65 9.52
CA MET A 148 -32.91 4.20 8.19
C MET A 148 -32.93 3.10 7.12
N LYS A 149 -33.58 3.38 6.00
CA LYS A 149 -33.52 2.48 4.84
C LYS A 149 -32.29 2.84 4.00
N VAL A 150 -31.58 1.84 3.59
CA VAL A 150 -30.38 1.99 2.74
C VAL A 150 -30.42 0.96 1.61
N ASN A 151 -29.93 1.36 0.46
CA ASN A 151 -29.62 0.44 -0.62
C ASN A 151 -28.14 0.12 -0.58
N ILE A 152 -27.79 -1.14 -0.33
CA ILE A 152 -26.38 -1.55 -0.15
C ILE A 152 -25.54 -1.31 -1.41
N ASN A 153 -26.16 -1.33 -2.61
CA ASN A 153 -25.47 -1.07 -3.86
C ASN A 153 -25.13 0.42 -4.05
N GLU A 154 -25.94 1.30 -3.45
CA GLU A 154 -25.67 2.73 -3.43
C GLU A 154 -24.68 3.09 -2.34
N LEU A 155 -24.79 2.44 -1.18
CA LEU A 155 -23.90 2.63 -0.04
C LEU A 155 -22.44 2.27 -0.38
N TYR A 156 -22.26 1.18 -1.14
CA TYR A 156 -20.93 0.73 -1.59
C TYR A 156 -20.95 0.33 -3.07
N LYS A 157 -20.28 1.12 -3.90
CA LYS A 157 -20.15 0.86 -5.34
C LYS A 157 -19.26 -0.36 -5.64
N ASN A 158 -18.29 -0.64 -4.76
CA ASN A 158 -17.36 -1.76 -4.90
C ASN A 158 -17.96 -3.06 -4.35
N PRO A 159 -18.03 -4.16 -5.15
CA PRO A 159 -18.57 -5.46 -4.71
C PRO A 159 -17.85 -6.03 -3.48
N ALA A 160 -16.52 -5.90 -3.39
CA ALA A 160 -15.76 -6.40 -2.24
C ALA A 160 -16.16 -5.68 -0.93
N GLN A 161 -16.45 -4.38 -0.99
CA GLN A 161 -16.93 -3.63 0.17
C GLN A 161 -18.34 -4.04 0.59
N ARG A 162 -19.22 -4.29 -0.39
CA ARG A 162 -20.57 -4.83 -0.10
C ARG A 162 -20.50 -6.18 0.57
N ALA A 163 -19.70 -7.09 0.02
CA ALA A 163 -19.51 -8.42 0.56
C ALA A 163 -18.96 -8.38 1.99
N ALA A 164 -17.96 -7.52 2.25
CA ALA A 164 -17.42 -7.31 3.59
C ALA A 164 -18.45 -6.73 4.57
N CYS A 165 -19.25 -5.75 4.13
CA CYS A 165 -20.31 -5.16 4.96
C CYS A 165 -21.42 -6.18 5.29
N LEU A 166 -21.84 -7.00 4.31
CA LEU A 166 -22.84 -8.04 4.50
C LEU A 166 -22.28 -9.33 5.10
N GLN A 167 -20.96 -9.42 5.32
CA GLN A 167 -20.25 -10.59 5.87
C GLN A 167 -20.45 -11.85 5.02
N VAL A 168 -20.53 -11.68 3.69
CA VAL A 168 -20.67 -12.76 2.70
C VAL A 168 -19.50 -12.76 1.72
N LYS A 169 -19.41 -13.76 0.85
CA LYS A 169 -18.45 -13.76 -0.25
C LYS A 169 -18.99 -12.97 -1.44
N GLU A 170 -18.12 -12.44 -2.29
CA GLU A 170 -18.53 -11.66 -3.46
C GLU A 170 -19.45 -12.42 -4.42
N ASN A 171 -19.25 -13.73 -4.57
CA ASN A 171 -20.09 -14.59 -5.40
C ASN A 171 -21.47 -14.88 -4.80
N GLU A 172 -21.70 -14.53 -3.54
CA GLU A 172 -22.99 -14.69 -2.85
C GLU A 172 -23.83 -13.40 -2.87
N LEU A 173 -23.28 -12.31 -3.41
CA LEU A 173 -24.02 -11.05 -3.55
C LEU A 173 -25.15 -11.13 -4.58
N GLU A 174 -25.03 -12.05 -5.55
CA GLU A 174 -26.02 -12.23 -6.60
C GLU A 174 -27.30 -12.83 -6.01
N GLY A 175 -28.41 -12.09 -6.14
CA GLY A 175 -29.72 -12.50 -5.60
C GLY A 175 -30.08 -11.94 -4.23
N ILE A 176 -29.19 -11.26 -3.54
CA ILE A 176 -29.51 -10.59 -2.27
C ILE A 176 -30.36 -9.33 -2.58
N ASN A 177 -31.51 -9.20 -1.91
CA ASN A 177 -32.29 -7.97 -1.96
C ASN A 177 -31.46 -6.81 -1.38
N PRO A 178 -31.16 -5.76 -2.19
CA PRO A 178 -30.25 -4.70 -1.76
C PRO A 178 -30.85 -3.70 -0.78
N GLU A 179 -32.16 -3.73 -0.55
CA GLU A 179 -32.86 -2.80 0.36
C GLU A 179 -32.82 -3.32 1.80
N PHE A 180 -32.11 -2.62 2.67
CA PHE A 180 -31.98 -2.97 4.07
C PHE A 180 -32.55 -1.88 4.99
N GLU A 181 -33.13 -2.27 6.10
CA GLU A 181 -33.28 -1.42 7.27
C GLU A 181 -31.95 -1.47 8.05
N LEU A 182 -31.32 -0.32 8.19
CA LEU A 182 -30.09 -0.13 8.94
C LEU A 182 -30.42 0.45 10.30
N GLU A 183 -29.98 -0.19 11.39
CA GLU A 183 -30.04 0.32 12.75
C GLU A 183 -28.63 0.58 13.27
N ILE A 184 -28.35 1.78 13.76
CA ILE A 184 -27.05 2.16 14.31
C ILE A 184 -26.92 1.59 15.72
N THR A 185 -26.00 0.66 15.96
CA THR A 185 -25.74 0.04 17.26
C THR A 185 -24.62 0.69 18.04
N LYS A 186 -23.58 1.20 17.31
CA LYS A 186 -22.46 1.96 17.90
C LYS A 186 -21.99 3.04 16.93
N ILE A 187 -21.54 4.14 17.51
CA ILE A 187 -20.86 5.21 16.80
C ILE A 187 -19.49 5.38 17.45
N ARG A 188 -18.43 5.29 16.66
CA ARG A 188 -17.06 5.51 17.13
C ARG A 188 -16.40 6.58 16.30
N LYS A 189 -15.83 7.56 16.98
CA LYS A 189 -15.01 8.57 16.35
C LYS A 189 -13.54 8.34 16.66
N PHE A 190 -12.70 8.73 15.73
CA PHE A 190 -11.28 8.80 15.99
C PHE A 190 -10.98 10.00 16.88
N ALA A 191 -10.40 9.77 18.04
CA ALA A 191 -9.92 10.81 18.93
C ALA A 191 -8.40 10.90 18.80
N GLU A 192 -7.92 12.08 18.46
CA GLU A 192 -6.49 12.37 18.52
C GLU A 192 -5.98 12.24 19.96
N PRO A 193 -4.74 11.83 20.18
CA PRO A 193 -4.17 11.74 21.51
C PRO A 193 -4.00 13.14 22.10
N GLU A 194 -4.17 13.26 23.40
CA GLU A 194 -3.78 14.47 24.11
C GLU A 194 -2.24 14.57 24.11
N LEU A 195 -1.72 15.77 23.81
CA LEU A 195 -0.28 16.05 23.80
C LEU A 195 0.24 16.20 25.22
N ASN A 196 0.20 15.12 25.98
CA ASN A 196 0.66 15.04 27.36
C ASN A 196 1.99 14.27 27.48
N GLU A 197 2.53 14.22 28.67
CA GLU A 197 3.80 13.52 28.95
C GLU A 197 3.77 12.03 28.54
N GLU A 198 2.62 11.38 28.71
CA GLU A 198 2.42 9.97 28.37
C GLU A 198 2.52 9.77 26.84
N PHE A 199 1.87 10.65 26.07
CA PHE A 199 1.98 10.67 24.61
C PHE A 199 3.42 10.82 24.17
N PHE A 200 4.16 11.82 24.70
CA PHE A 200 5.54 12.06 24.28
C PHE A 200 6.47 10.89 24.63
N LYS A 201 6.28 10.23 25.77
CA LYS A 201 7.03 9.01 26.12
C LYS A 201 6.74 7.85 25.18
N MET A 202 5.50 7.70 24.76
CA MET A 202 5.08 6.64 23.84
C MET A 202 5.54 6.92 22.41
N ALA A 203 5.38 8.15 21.94
CA ALA A 203 5.70 8.54 20.56
C ALA A 203 7.19 8.70 20.32
N PHE A 204 7.95 9.08 21.37
CA PHE A 204 9.39 9.34 21.32
C PHE A 204 10.14 8.60 22.44
N PRO A 205 10.17 7.25 22.41
CA PRO A 205 10.77 6.46 23.49
C PRO A 205 12.28 6.69 23.69
N GLN A 206 12.96 7.22 22.66
CA GLN A 206 14.36 7.60 22.74
C GLN A 206 14.59 9.02 23.29
N GLY A 207 13.53 9.74 23.64
CA GLY A 207 13.57 11.12 24.08
C GLY A 207 13.74 12.12 22.94
N GLY A 208 14.00 13.39 23.29
CA GLY A 208 14.23 14.47 22.33
C GLY A 208 13.00 15.35 22.04
N VAL A 209 11.80 14.84 22.28
CA VAL A 209 10.53 15.60 22.18
C VAL A 209 9.74 15.35 23.45
N THR A 210 9.49 16.38 24.22
CA THR A 210 8.84 16.29 25.53
C THR A 210 7.63 17.23 25.69
N ASP A 211 7.44 18.10 24.70
CA ASP A 211 6.38 19.09 24.69
C ASP A 211 5.91 19.39 23.25
N GLU A 212 4.82 20.14 23.13
CA GLU A 212 4.22 20.50 21.84
C GLU A 212 5.17 21.34 20.98
N ALA A 213 5.93 22.25 21.55
CA ALA A 213 6.89 23.07 20.79
C ALA A 213 8.03 22.24 20.22
N GLY A 214 8.49 21.23 20.95
CA GLY A 214 9.45 20.23 20.48
C GLY A 214 8.87 19.35 19.38
N PHE A 215 7.58 19.02 19.49
CA PHE A 215 6.87 18.25 18.48
C PHE A 215 6.73 19.01 17.17
N ASP A 216 6.35 20.30 17.20
CA ASP A 216 6.25 21.13 16.00
C ASP A 216 7.63 21.27 15.30
N LYS A 217 8.70 21.47 16.05
CA LYS A 217 10.06 21.45 15.48
C LYS A 217 10.45 20.11 14.86
N PHE A 218 10.00 19.01 15.47
CA PHE A 218 10.21 17.68 14.91
C PHE A 218 9.46 17.52 13.59
N ILE A 219 8.21 18.00 13.51
CA ILE A 219 7.41 17.99 12.28
C ILE A 219 8.10 18.81 11.19
N ASP A 220 8.52 20.05 11.50
CA ASP A 220 9.22 20.94 10.58
C ASP A 220 10.52 20.31 10.01
N ALA A 221 11.22 19.52 10.83
CA ALA A 221 12.43 18.83 10.42
C ALA A 221 12.18 17.57 9.57
N LYS A 222 10.94 17.07 9.52
CA LYS A 222 10.55 15.87 8.77
C LYS A 222 9.91 16.16 7.42
N ILE A 223 9.41 17.37 7.22
CA ILE A 223 8.90 17.86 5.95
C ILE A 223 10.04 18.43 5.11
#